data_90d884a1ef4e5e3cf5d7d06a023d5d37
#
_entry.id   90d884a1ef4e5e3cf5d7d06a023d5d37
#
_cell.length_a   1.000
_cell.length_b   1.000
_cell.length_c   1.000
_cell.angle_alpha   90.00
_cell.angle_beta   90.00
_cell.angle_gamma   90.00
#
_symmetry.space_group_name_H-M   'P 1'
#
loop_
_entity.id
_entity.type
_entity.pdbx_description
1 polymer ?
#
loop_
_entity_poly.entity_id
_entity_poly.type
_entity_poly.pdbx_seq_one_letter_code
_entity_poly.pdbx_strand_id
1 'polypeptide(L)'
;MSLWVKWDVNAHKDPKIAGLTDMQFRAFVTIIAEVKTLRSAGVFKSRLHVKQVIGSRLGRAVDNLVDIGLLTESGDGVVAVSNYSRYQVDPTSASRQQKWRDQNRGGITVPEQSRAEQNRNPYIPFDKKRKGHPQQIMDILNKKKP
;
A
#
# COMPACT_ATOMS: atom_id res chain seq x y z
N MET A 1 -10.15 -9.15 2.51
CA MET A 1 -9.05 -8.56 1.69
C MET A 1 -8.39 -7.45 2.48
N SER A 2 -7.07 -7.47 2.59
CA SER A 2 -6.31 -6.39 3.23
C SER A 2 -6.19 -5.21 2.26
N LEU A 3 -6.67 -4.03 2.67
CA LEU A 3 -6.54 -2.81 1.89
C LEU A 3 -5.26 -2.09 2.32
N TRP A 4 -4.39 -1.84 1.36
CA TRP A 4 -3.13 -1.14 1.58
C TRP A 4 -3.21 0.28 1.06
N VAL A 5 -2.72 1.22 1.87
CA VAL A 5 -2.44 2.59 1.43
C VAL A 5 -0.93 2.70 1.28
N LYS A 6 -0.47 3.08 0.10
CA LYS A 6 0.94 3.40 -0.11
C LYS A 6 1.22 4.79 0.45
N TRP A 7 2.28 4.89 1.22
CA TRP A 7 2.79 6.15 1.71
C TRP A 7 4.21 6.35 1.18
N ASP A 8 4.46 7.47 0.53
CA ASP A 8 5.80 7.80 0.07
C ASP A 8 6.70 8.10 1.27
N VAL A 9 7.86 7.45 1.33
CA VAL A 9 8.86 7.64 2.39
C VAL A 9 9.30 9.11 2.48
N ASN A 10 9.26 9.83 1.35
CA ASN A 10 9.63 11.24 1.27
C ASN A 10 8.43 12.20 1.42
N ALA A 11 7.25 11.71 1.72
CA ALA A 11 6.06 12.56 1.87
C ALA A 11 6.27 13.68 2.92
N HIS A 12 7.04 13.42 3.96
CA HIS A 12 7.40 14.42 4.98
C HIS A 12 8.26 15.59 4.45
N LYS A 13 8.89 15.41 3.29
CA LYS A 13 9.69 16.45 2.61
C LYS A 13 8.85 17.31 1.68
N ASP A 14 7.63 16.90 1.36
CA ASP A 14 6.71 17.73 0.58
C ASP A 14 6.29 18.94 1.43
N PRO A 15 6.55 20.17 0.98
CA PRO A 15 6.27 21.38 1.76
C PRO A 15 4.79 21.51 2.12
N LYS A 16 3.88 20.99 1.29
CA LYS A 16 2.44 20.96 1.56
C LYS A 16 2.10 20.04 2.73
N ILE A 17 2.80 18.90 2.83
CA ILE A 17 2.57 17.92 3.91
C ILE A 17 3.32 18.34 5.17
N ALA A 18 4.55 18.83 5.05
CA ALA A 18 5.36 19.28 6.18
C ALA A 18 4.73 20.46 6.93
N GLY A 19 3.98 21.31 6.24
CA GLY A 19 3.28 22.47 6.83
C GLY A 19 1.92 22.13 7.45
N LEU A 20 1.48 20.88 7.44
CA LEU A 20 0.20 20.51 8.00
C LEU A 20 0.24 20.46 9.54
N THR A 21 -0.84 20.93 10.16
CA THR A 21 -1.10 20.64 11.58
C THR A 21 -1.46 19.15 11.76
N ASP A 22 -1.33 18.64 12.98
CA ASP A 22 -1.69 17.24 13.29
C ASP A 22 -3.11 16.86 12.85
N MET A 23 -4.06 17.79 13.03
CA MET A 23 -5.44 17.57 12.63
C MET A 23 -5.58 17.50 11.11
N GLN A 24 -4.93 18.39 10.38
CA GLN A 24 -4.93 18.41 8.91
C GLN A 24 -4.26 17.16 8.35
N PHE A 25 -3.12 16.76 8.93
CA PHE A 25 -2.42 15.55 8.53
C PHE A 25 -3.28 14.31 8.76
N ARG A 26 -3.91 14.19 9.94
CA ARG A 26 -4.85 13.08 10.23
C ARG A 26 -6.02 13.06 9.27
N ALA A 27 -6.62 14.22 8.98
CA ALA A 27 -7.71 14.32 8.03
C ALA A 27 -7.26 13.85 6.63
N PHE A 28 -6.10 14.29 6.17
CA PHE A 28 -5.56 13.90 4.87
C PHE A 28 -5.30 12.40 4.77
N VAL A 29 -4.64 11.80 5.77
CA VAL A 29 -4.40 10.34 5.81
C VAL A 29 -5.72 9.55 5.83
N THR A 30 -6.70 10.02 6.60
CA THR A 30 -8.03 9.39 6.66
C THR A 30 -8.73 9.47 5.31
N ILE A 31 -8.67 10.62 4.62
CA ILE A 31 -9.23 10.77 3.27
C ILE A 31 -8.61 9.76 2.31
N ILE A 32 -7.29 9.60 2.31
CA ILE A 32 -6.61 8.63 1.44
C ILE A 32 -7.06 7.19 1.75
N ALA A 33 -7.22 6.85 3.03
CA ALA A 33 -7.72 5.54 3.43
C ALA A 33 -9.16 5.29 2.96
N GLU A 34 -10.02 6.30 3.10
CA GLU A 34 -11.43 6.22 2.66
C GLU A 34 -11.57 6.12 1.14
N VAL A 35 -10.72 6.81 0.38
CA VAL A 35 -10.67 6.63 -1.07
C VAL A 35 -10.43 5.17 -1.46
N LYS A 36 -9.56 4.47 -0.74
CA LYS A 36 -9.31 3.03 -0.96
C LYS A 36 -10.52 2.19 -0.60
N THR A 37 -11.16 2.50 0.52
CA THR A 37 -12.36 1.80 0.99
C THR A 37 -13.51 1.96 0.01
N LEU A 38 -13.73 3.18 -0.46
CA LEU A 38 -14.79 3.53 -1.41
C LEU A 38 -14.47 3.15 -2.86
N ARG A 39 -13.23 2.77 -3.15
CA ARG A 39 -12.73 2.49 -4.52
C ARG A 39 -12.99 3.65 -5.50
N SER A 40 -12.95 4.88 -5.00
CA SER A 40 -13.38 6.08 -5.74
C SER A 40 -12.29 6.71 -6.61
N ALA A 41 -11.14 6.03 -6.79
CA ALA A 41 -10.00 6.55 -7.55
C ALA A 41 -9.51 7.96 -7.12
N GLY A 42 -9.75 8.34 -5.88
CA GLY A 42 -9.37 9.65 -5.35
C GLY A 42 -10.42 10.74 -5.48
N VAL A 43 -11.63 10.41 -5.91
CA VAL A 43 -12.69 11.38 -6.21
C VAL A 43 -13.86 11.25 -5.25
N PHE A 44 -14.38 12.38 -4.78
CA PHE A 44 -15.56 12.51 -3.94
C PHE A 44 -16.58 13.43 -4.61
N LYS A 45 -17.87 13.17 -4.37
CA LYS A 45 -18.97 13.92 -4.99
C LYS A 45 -19.01 15.40 -4.60
N SER A 46 -18.54 15.74 -3.39
CA SER A 46 -18.53 17.12 -2.88
C SER A 46 -17.67 17.25 -1.62
N ARG A 47 -17.37 18.49 -1.20
CA ARG A 47 -16.73 18.74 0.11
C ARG A 47 -17.56 18.19 1.27
N LEU A 48 -18.89 18.33 1.19
CA LEU A 48 -19.78 17.80 2.21
C LEU A 48 -19.65 16.29 2.32
N HIS A 49 -19.56 15.60 1.19
CA HIS A 49 -19.35 14.15 1.17
C HIS A 49 -18.02 13.75 1.83
N VAL A 50 -16.92 14.49 1.55
CA VAL A 50 -15.64 14.27 2.24
C VAL A 50 -15.81 14.44 3.76
N LYS A 51 -16.44 15.55 4.20
CA LYS A 51 -16.66 15.83 5.62
C LYS A 51 -17.52 14.75 6.32
N GLN A 52 -18.52 14.21 5.63
CA GLN A 52 -19.34 13.11 6.14
C GLN A 52 -18.55 11.83 6.31
N VAL A 53 -17.72 11.46 5.32
CA VAL A 53 -16.96 10.22 5.31
C VAL A 53 -15.89 10.21 6.42
N ILE A 54 -15.16 11.33 6.61
CA ILE A 54 -14.08 11.39 7.62
C ILE A 54 -14.58 11.82 9.01
N GLY A 55 -15.85 12.19 9.12
CA GLY A 55 -16.49 12.62 10.36
C GLY A 55 -16.29 14.10 10.68
N SER A 56 -17.17 14.64 11.53
CA SER A 56 -17.27 16.08 11.83
C SER A 56 -15.98 16.69 12.41
N ARG A 57 -15.27 15.94 13.24
CA ARG A 57 -14.02 16.42 13.88
C ARG A 57 -12.94 16.71 12.83
N LEU A 58 -12.67 15.76 11.94
CA LEU A 58 -11.65 15.88 10.90
C LEU A 58 -12.17 16.72 9.72
N GLY A 59 -13.47 16.74 9.50
CA GLY A 59 -14.13 17.50 8.45
C GLY A 59 -13.85 19.01 8.48
N ARG A 60 -13.48 19.56 9.65
CA ARG A 60 -13.09 20.97 9.79
C ARG A 60 -11.79 21.29 9.03
N ALA A 61 -10.95 20.31 8.79
CA ALA A 61 -9.68 20.49 8.07
C ALA A 61 -9.85 20.45 6.54
N VAL A 62 -10.99 20.01 6.02
CA VAL A 62 -11.19 19.81 4.57
C VAL A 62 -10.96 21.09 3.78
N ASP A 63 -11.50 22.21 4.25
CA ASP A 63 -11.40 23.49 3.55
C ASP A 63 -9.92 23.91 3.45
N ASN A 64 -9.17 23.81 4.55
CA ASN A 64 -7.73 24.09 4.55
C ASN A 64 -6.94 23.16 3.63
N LEU A 65 -7.32 21.87 3.52
CA LEU A 65 -6.67 20.92 2.60
C LEU A 65 -6.92 21.29 1.13
N VAL A 66 -8.06 21.90 0.82
CA VAL A 66 -8.35 22.48 -0.50
C VAL A 66 -7.49 23.72 -0.73
N ASP A 67 -7.40 24.62 0.22
CA ASP A 67 -6.63 25.87 0.13
C ASP A 67 -5.12 25.61 -0.08
N ILE A 68 -4.59 24.59 0.60
CA ILE A 68 -3.18 24.16 0.44
C ILE A 68 -2.98 23.40 -0.90
N GLY A 69 -4.06 22.95 -1.55
CA GLY A 69 -4.01 22.22 -2.82
C GLY A 69 -3.63 20.75 -2.68
N LEU A 70 -3.89 20.13 -1.52
CA LEU A 70 -3.85 18.68 -1.34
C LEU A 70 -5.16 18.02 -1.80
N LEU A 71 -6.24 18.78 -1.76
CA LEU A 71 -7.51 18.47 -2.41
C LEU A 71 -7.76 19.52 -3.49
N THR A 72 -8.31 19.12 -4.61
CA THR A 72 -8.73 20.02 -5.69
C THR A 72 -10.23 19.91 -5.86
N GLU A 73 -10.89 21.03 -6.02
CA GLU A 73 -12.31 21.10 -6.31
C GLU A 73 -12.53 21.58 -7.74
N SER A 74 -13.35 20.85 -8.48
CA SER A 74 -13.76 21.24 -9.83
C SER A 74 -14.96 22.18 -9.78
N GLY A 75 -15.26 22.87 -10.88
CA GLY A 75 -16.43 23.76 -10.99
C GLY A 75 -17.76 23.09 -10.70
N ASP A 76 -17.85 21.78 -10.83
CA ASP A 76 -19.03 20.96 -10.53
C ASP A 76 -19.13 20.58 -9.04
N GLY A 77 -18.24 21.13 -8.19
CA GLY A 77 -18.18 20.82 -6.77
C GLY A 77 -17.58 19.46 -6.41
N VAL A 78 -17.10 18.72 -7.40
CA VAL A 78 -16.42 17.44 -7.20
C VAL A 78 -15.05 17.69 -6.58
N VAL A 79 -14.72 16.94 -5.53
CA VAL A 79 -13.45 17.04 -4.84
C VAL A 79 -12.57 15.84 -5.15
N ALA A 80 -11.33 16.08 -5.55
CA ALA A 80 -10.35 15.04 -5.85
C ALA A 80 -9.09 15.21 -5.00
N VAL A 81 -8.48 14.09 -4.63
CA VAL A 81 -7.16 14.10 -3.98
C VAL A 81 -6.10 14.39 -5.04
N SER A 82 -5.34 15.47 -4.85
CA SER A 82 -4.30 15.88 -5.78
C SER A 82 -3.23 14.79 -5.93
N ASN A 83 -2.88 14.48 -7.18
CA ASN A 83 -1.85 13.47 -7.50
C ASN A 83 -2.12 12.05 -6.95
N TYR A 84 -3.35 11.71 -6.57
CA TYR A 84 -3.69 10.41 -6.00
C TYR A 84 -3.19 9.24 -6.85
N SER A 85 -3.43 9.28 -8.17
CA SER A 85 -3.00 8.22 -9.09
C SER A 85 -1.48 8.04 -9.10
N ARG A 86 -0.72 9.14 -9.02
CA ARG A 86 0.75 9.10 -9.00
C ARG A 86 1.29 8.39 -7.76
N TYR A 87 0.66 8.58 -6.60
CA TYR A 87 1.13 7.99 -5.33
C TYR A 87 0.61 6.57 -5.12
N GLN A 88 -0.57 6.24 -5.64
CA GLN A 88 -1.24 4.97 -5.34
C GLN A 88 -1.07 3.91 -6.43
N VAL A 89 -0.66 4.29 -7.64
CA VAL A 89 -0.33 3.32 -8.70
C VAL A 89 1.04 2.73 -8.42
N ASP A 90 1.12 1.39 -8.47
CA ASP A 90 2.41 0.69 -8.40
C ASP A 90 3.02 0.60 -9.81
N PRO A 91 4.02 1.44 -10.14
CA PRO A 91 4.66 1.37 -11.44
C PRO A 91 5.36 0.02 -11.67
N THR A 92 5.74 -0.67 -10.56
CA THR A 92 6.38 -1.98 -10.65
C THR A 92 5.39 -3.10 -10.94
N SER A 93 4.11 -2.98 -10.52
CA SER A 93 3.10 -4.00 -10.84
C SER A 93 2.71 -3.95 -12.31
N ALA A 94 2.54 -2.75 -12.88
CA ALA A 94 2.26 -2.58 -14.30
C ALA A 94 3.43 -3.09 -15.17
N SER A 95 4.67 -2.73 -14.82
CA SER A 95 5.84 -3.18 -15.57
C SER A 95 6.10 -4.69 -15.42
N ARG A 96 5.82 -5.28 -14.24
CA ARG A 96 5.86 -6.74 -14.06
C ARG A 96 4.77 -7.44 -14.87
N GLN A 97 3.54 -6.93 -14.87
CA GLN A 97 2.47 -7.47 -15.71
C GLN A 97 2.77 -7.34 -17.19
N GLN A 98 3.37 -6.21 -17.60
CA GLN A 98 3.77 -5.99 -18.98
C GLN A 98 4.86 -6.99 -19.38
N LYS A 99 5.92 -7.11 -18.61
CA LYS A 99 6.99 -8.11 -18.83
C LYS A 99 6.44 -9.54 -18.88
N TRP A 100 5.53 -9.88 -17.96
CA TRP A 100 4.91 -11.20 -17.95
C TRP A 100 4.05 -11.43 -19.22
N ARG A 101 3.29 -10.42 -19.66
CA ARG A 101 2.51 -10.51 -20.91
C ARG A 101 3.41 -10.62 -22.13
N ASP A 102 4.50 -9.86 -22.18
CA ASP A 102 5.43 -9.86 -23.30
C ASP A 102 6.19 -11.18 -23.38
N GLN A 103 6.59 -11.74 -22.24
CA GLN A 103 7.18 -13.08 -22.16
C GLN A 103 6.22 -14.20 -22.59
N ASN A 104 4.93 -14.06 -22.30
CA ASN A 104 3.92 -15.05 -22.66
C ASN A 104 3.28 -14.82 -24.05
N ARG A 105 3.45 -13.62 -24.65
CA ARG A 105 3.02 -13.34 -26.04
C ARG A 105 3.99 -13.88 -27.10
N GLY A 106 5.25 -13.92 -26.82
CA GLY A 106 6.22 -14.59 -27.67
C GLY A 106 6.08 -16.09 -27.44
N GLY A 107 5.16 -16.74 -28.14
CA GLY A 107 4.91 -18.19 -28.01
C GLY A 107 6.18 -19.03 -28.15
N ILE A 108 6.99 -19.02 -27.10
CA ILE A 108 8.01 -20.01 -26.88
C ILE A 108 7.23 -21.22 -26.41
N THR A 109 6.87 -22.09 -27.33
CA THR A 109 6.62 -23.49 -27.05
C THR A 109 7.84 -23.98 -26.31
N VAL A 110 7.81 -23.92 -24.99
CA VAL A 110 8.81 -24.58 -24.15
C VAL A 110 8.74 -26.06 -24.57
N PRO A 111 9.83 -26.66 -25.06
CA PRO A 111 9.80 -28.05 -25.43
C PRO A 111 9.28 -28.86 -24.26
N GLU A 112 8.39 -29.79 -24.53
CA GLU A 112 7.70 -30.61 -23.52
C GLU A 112 8.64 -31.28 -22.54
N GLN A 113 9.89 -31.48 -22.92
CA GLN A 113 10.97 -31.99 -22.07
C GLN A 113 11.33 -31.07 -20.90
N SER A 114 11.28 -29.74 -21.06
CA SER A 114 11.55 -28.81 -19.95
C SER A 114 10.45 -28.79 -18.90
N ARG A 115 9.25 -29.17 -19.27
CA ARG A 115 8.09 -29.24 -18.36
C ARG A 115 8.16 -30.44 -17.41
N ALA A 116 8.78 -31.51 -17.87
CA ALA A 116 8.99 -32.73 -17.06
C ALA A 116 10.09 -32.55 -16.00
N GLU A 117 11.09 -31.70 -16.26
CA GLU A 117 12.16 -31.44 -15.30
C GLU A 117 11.79 -30.39 -14.26
N GLN A 118 10.99 -29.38 -14.63
CA GLN A 118 10.51 -28.38 -13.66
C GLN A 118 9.50 -28.93 -12.66
N ASN A 119 8.84 -30.05 -12.97
CA ASN A 119 7.92 -30.70 -12.05
C ASN A 119 8.60 -31.69 -11.09
N ARG A 120 9.90 -31.85 -11.19
CA ARG A 120 10.73 -32.44 -10.12
C ARG A 120 11.07 -31.37 -9.08
N ASN A 121 10.02 -30.80 -8.49
CA ASN A 121 10.18 -30.18 -7.19
C ASN A 121 10.54 -31.31 -6.23
N PRO A 122 11.77 -31.42 -5.74
CA PRO A 122 12.06 -32.39 -4.70
C PRO A 122 11.22 -31.92 -3.52
N TYR A 123 10.08 -32.58 -3.31
CA TYR A 123 9.35 -32.49 -2.06
C TYR A 123 10.35 -32.86 -0.96
N ILE A 124 10.96 -31.84 -0.38
CA ILE A 124 11.76 -32.01 0.83
C ILE A 124 10.70 -32.21 1.92
N PRO A 125 10.49 -33.47 2.39
CA PRO A 125 9.53 -33.68 3.46
C PRO A 125 10.00 -32.85 4.64
N PHE A 126 9.15 -31.95 5.11
CA PHE A 126 9.40 -31.15 6.30
C PHE A 126 9.57 -32.13 7.46
N ASP A 127 10.83 -32.35 7.85
CA ASP A 127 11.17 -33.27 8.92
C ASP A 127 10.64 -32.71 10.24
N LYS A 128 9.47 -33.21 10.65
CA LYS A 128 8.81 -32.89 11.92
C LYS A 128 9.65 -33.23 13.16
N LYS A 129 10.84 -33.78 13.00
CA LYS A 129 11.72 -34.23 14.11
C LYS A 129 12.72 -33.18 14.59
N ARG A 130 12.79 -31.98 14.02
CA ARG A 130 13.48 -30.87 14.70
C ARG A 130 12.61 -30.25 15.79
N LYS A 131 12.25 -31.04 16.76
CA LYS A 131 11.97 -30.54 18.10
C LYS A 131 13.30 -29.99 18.62
N GLY A 132 13.51 -28.69 18.46
CA GLY A 132 14.61 -28.00 19.12
C GLY A 132 14.50 -28.34 20.62
N HIS A 133 15.50 -29.03 21.12
CA HIS A 133 15.53 -29.48 22.51
C HIS A 133 15.52 -28.21 23.38
N PRO A 134 14.54 -28.01 24.25
CA PRO A 134 14.45 -26.82 25.12
C PRO A 134 15.68 -26.67 26.04
N GLN A 135 16.40 -27.77 26.24
CA GLN A 135 17.58 -27.84 27.08
C GLN A 135 18.74 -27.00 26.58
N GLN A 136 18.92 -26.86 25.25
CA GLN A 136 20.07 -26.10 24.70
C GLN A 136 19.94 -24.58 24.90
N ILE A 137 18.71 -24.07 25.04
CA ILE A 137 18.49 -22.65 25.29
C ILE A 137 18.80 -22.29 26.74
N MET A 138 18.55 -23.20 27.68
CA MET A 138 18.87 -23.02 29.10
C MET A 138 20.36 -23.02 29.38
N ASP A 139 21.12 -23.83 28.66
CA ASP A 139 22.59 -23.91 28.84
C ASP A 139 23.31 -22.64 28.35
N ILE A 140 22.75 -21.95 27.37
CA ILE A 140 23.28 -20.67 26.88
C ILE A 140 23.03 -19.53 27.86
N LEU A 141 21.88 -19.55 28.53
CA LEU A 141 21.51 -18.53 29.52
C LEU A 141 22.29 -18.65 30.84
N ASN A 142 22.65 -19.86 31.24
CA ASN A 142 23.40 -20.09 32.47
C ASN A 142 24.90 -19.81 32.36
N LYS A 143 25.48 -19.76 31.15
CA LYS A 143 26.89 -19.40 30.91
C LYS A 143 27.21 -17.90 30.95
N LYS A 144 26.19 -17.03 31.14
CA LYS A 144 26.37 -15.56 31.13
C LYS A 144 26.11 -14.90 32.49
N LYS A 145 26.24 -15.65 33.61
CA LYS A 145 26.30 -14.97 34.91
C LYS A 145 27.75 -14.87 35.34
N PRO A 146 28.24 -13.66 35.67
CA PRO A 146 29.58 -13.45 36.23
C PRO A 146 29.70 -14.04 37.64
#